data_a0edd7465161fdd83bdeb0be04aaeffa
#
_entry.id   a0edd7465161fdd83bdeb0be04aaeffa
#
_cell.length_a   1.000
_cell.length_b   1.000
_cell.length_c   1.000
_cell.angle_alpha   90.00
_cell.angle_beta   90.00
_cell.angle_gamma   90.00
#
_symmetry.space_group_name_H-M   'P 1'
#
loop_
_entity.id
_entity.type
_entity.pdbx_description
1 polymer ?
#
loop_
_entity_poly.entity_id
_entity_poly.type
_entity_poly.pdbx_seq_one_letter_code
_entity_poly.pdbx_strand_id
1 'polypeptide(L)'
;MSLQKTSITFSPGRAGDTPAYIALRGKTRQNAIGQERLAELGITAESWAEMIESGNLPGQVCHQDGQLIGYCFGDRESGEIVVLALLPEAEGLGIGKALLDRMMAELSAAGHARLFLGCSSDPQSRSYGFYRHLGWKSTGETDQYGDEVLEYLFT
;
A
#
# COMPACT_ATOMS: atom_id res chain seq x y z
N MET A 1 36.20 -8.00 -7.98
CA MET A 1 34.96 -7.33 -8.31
C MET A 1 34.03 -7.31 -7.12
N SER A 2 33.63 -6.16 -6.75
CA SER A 2 32.71 -6.07 -5.63
C SER A 2 31.31 -6.40 -6.08
N LEU A 3 30.64 -7.20 -5.30
CA LEU A 3 29.22 -7.38 -5.45
C LEU A 3 28.57 -6.12 -4.91
N GLN A 4 27.88 -5.43 -5.76
CA GLN A 4 27.16 -4.26 -5.33
C GLN A 4 25.98 -4.70 -4.47
N LYS A 5 26.02 -4.30 -3.24
CA LYS A 5 24.89 -4.53 -2.38
C LYS A 5 23.73 -3.66 -2.86
N THR A 6 22.64 -4.29 -3.14
CA THR A 6 21.41 -3.58 -3.43
C THR A 6 21.02 -2.78 -2.19
N SER A 7 20.93 -1.47 -2.33
CA SER A 7 20.57 -0.61 -1.21
C SER A 7 19.06 -0.45 -1.17
N ILE A 8 18.42 -1.10 -0.21
CA ILE A 8 16.97 -0.99 0.00
C ILE A 8 16.74 -0.09 1.19
N THR A 9 15.96 0.98 0.98
CA THR A 9 15.65 1.94 2.03
C THR A 9 14.15 2.13 2.16
N PHE A 10 13.71 2.35 3.39
CA PHE A 10 12.32 2.67 3.71
C PHE A 10 12.25 4.09 4.25
N SER A 11 11.25 4.84 3.85
CA SER A 11 11.06 6.21 4.32
C SER A 11 9.60 6.60 4.27
N PRO A 12 9.20 7.68 4.96
CA PRO A 12 7.83 8.17 4.87
C PRO A 12 7.49 8.66 3.47
N GLY A 13 6.22 8.52 3.10
CA GLY A 13 5.74 9.07 1.83
C GLY A 13 5.81 10.58 1.81
N ARG A 14 6.06 11.16 0.64
CA ARG A 14 6.28 12.60 0.48
C ARG A 14 5.32 13.14 -0.59
N ALA A 15 4.76 14.31 -0.29
CA ALA A 15 3.82 14.95 -1.22
C ALA A 15 4.44 15.24 -2.58
N GLY A 16 5.72 15.60 -2.61
CA GLY A 16 6.41 15.92 -3.86
C GLY A 16 6.65 14.75 -4.78
N ASP A 17 6.48 13.52 -4.29
CA ASP A 17 6.76 12.30 -5.06
C ASP A 17 5.50 11.63 -5.60
N THR A 18 4.34 12.26 -5.47
CA THR A 18 3.08 11.65 -5.91
C THR A 18 3.03 11.30 -7.39
N PRO A 19 3.66 12.04 -8.31
CA PRO A 19 3.72 11.57 -9.69
C PRO A 19 4.38 10.20 -9.85
N ALA A 20 5.42 9.94 -9.05
CA ALA A 20 6.09 8.63 -9.07
C ALA A 20 5.19 7.53 -8.51
N TYR A 21 4.40 7.84 -7.48
CA TYR A 21 3.46 6.88 -6.91
C TYR A 21 2.39 6.50 -7.92
N ILE A 22 1.87 7.47 -8.64
CA ILE A 22 0.87 7.23 -9.69
C ILE A 22 1.46 6.37 -10.80
N ALA A 23 2.68 6.67 -11.24
CA ALA A 23 3.33 5.91 -12.29
C ALA A 23 3.53 4.46 -11.88
N LEU A 24 3.93 4.22 -10.64
CA LEU A 24 4.12 2.85 -10.14
C LEU A 24 2.80 2.08 -10.12
N ARG A 25 1.70 2.75 -9.79
CA ARG A 25 0.39 2.09 -9.69
C ARG A 25 -0.04 1.46 -10.99
N GLY A 26 0.42 2.00 -12.12
CA GLY A 26 0.13 1.45 -13.44
C GLY A 26 1.03 0.29 -13.84
N LYS A 27 2.03 -0.05 -13.01
CA LYS A 27 3.03 -1.08 -13.35
C LYS A 27 2.95 -2.31 -12.48
N THR A 28 1.99 -2.39 -11.58
CA THR A 28 1.86 -3.55 -10.70
C THR A 28 1.38 -4.78 -11.50
N ARG A 29 1.74 -5.98 -10.99
CA ARG A 29 1.40 -7.23 -11.68
C ARG A 29 -0.11 -7.46 -11.73
N GLN A 30 -0.79 -7.18 -10.64
CA GLN A 30 -2.23 -7.34 -10.52
C GLN A 30 -2.86 -6.02 -10.12
N ASN A 31 -4.06 -5.76 -10.61
CA ASN A 31 -4.81 -4.54 -10.32
C ASN A 31 -4.05 -3.27 -10.71
N ALA A 32 -3.29 -3.33 -11.81
CA ALA A 32 -2.65 -2.13 -12.34
C ALA A 32 -3.72 -1.11 -12.71
N ILE A 33 -3.55 0.13 -12.24
CA ILE A 33 -4.46 1.21 -12.54
C ILE A 33 -3.65 2.35 -13.13
N GLY A 34 -3.96 2.71 -14.37
CA GLY A 34 -3.26 3.78 -15.05
C GLY A 34 -3.71 5.16 -14.57
N GLN A 35 -2.95 6.17 -14.96
CA GLN A 35 -3.16 7.56 -14.52
C GLN A 35 -4.57 8.06 -14.85
N GLU A 36 -5.09 7.74 -16.03
CA GLU A 36 -6.42 8.20 -16.43
C GLU A 36 -7.51 7.61 -15.54
N ARG A 37 -7.41 6.31 -15.24
CA ARG A 37 -8.40 5.66 -14.40
C ARG A 37 -8.32 6.16 -12.96
N LEU A 38 -7.13 6.40 -12.45
CA LEU A 38 -6.96 6.98 -11.13
C LEU A 38 -7.62 8.37 -11.06
N ALA A 39 -7.43 9.18 -12.11
CA ALA A 39 -8.03 10.51 -12.16
C ALA A 39 -9.57 10.43 -12.17
N GLU A 40 -10.14 9.45 -12.87
CA GLU A 40 -11.59 9.23 -12.85
C GLU A 40 -12.09 8.92 -11.45
N LEU A 41 -11.26 8.26 -10.64
CA LEU A 41 -11.59 7.93 -9.26
C LEU A 41 -11.26 9.08 -8.30
N GLY A 42 -10.84 10.23 -8.81
CA GLY A 42 -10.49 11.39 -8.00
C GLY A 42 -9.06 11.36 -7.46
N ILE A 43 -8.24 10.44 -7.94
CA ILE A 43 -6.86 10.28 -7.48
C ILE A 43 -5.92 10.91 -8.50
N THR A 44 -5.39 12.09 -8.16
CA THR A 44 -4.42 12.82 -8.97
C THR A 44 -3.18 13.10 -8.12
N ALA A 45 -2.10 13.55 -8.77
CA ALA A 45 -0.91 13.92 -8.03
C ALA A 45 -1.23 15.00 -7.00
N GLU A 46 -2.06 15.97 -7.38
CA GLU A 46 -2.44 17.08 -6.50
C GLU A 46 -3.30 16.60 -5.33
N SER A 47 -4.31 15.77 -5.58
CA SER A 47 -5.19 15.30 -4.50
C SER A 47 -4.44 14.40 -3.54
N TRP A 48 -3.57 13.55 -4.05
CA TRP A 48 -2.76 12.65 -3.22
C TRP A 48 -1.79 13.46 -2.36
N ALA A 49 -1.14 14.47 -2.98
CA ALA A 49 -0.21 15.35 -2.25
C ALA A 49 -0.91 16.09 -1.12
N GLU A 50 -2.12 16.62 -1.37
CA GLU A 50 -2.89 17.30 -0.33
C GLU A 50 -3.21 16.39 0.84
N MET A 51 -3.55 15.13 0.58
CA MET A 51 -3.84 14.17 1.64
C MET A 51 -2.61 13.83 2.45
N ILE A 52 -1.45 13.72 1.82
CA ILE A 52 -0.18 13.51 2.53
C ILE A 52 0.14 14.72 3.40
N GLU A 53 0.03 15.94 2.84
CA GLU A 53 0.35 17.16 3.56
C GLU A 53 -0.57 17.39 4.75
N SER A 54 -1.84 16.97 4.65
CA SER A 54 -2.79 17.11 5.74
C SER A 54 -2.49 16.18 6.92
N GLY A 55 -1.65 15.16 6.70
CA GLY A 55 -1.37 14.15 7.71
C GLY A 55 -2.38 13.01 7.75
N ASN A 56 -3.42 13.04 6.91
CA ASN A 56 -4.45 12.01 6.91
C ASN A 56 -4.07 10.77 6.11
N LEU A 57 -3.06 10.88 5.24
CA LEU A 57 -2.64 9.76 4.40
C LEU A 57 -1.14 9.49 4.61
N PRO A 58 -0.76 8.98 5.79
CA PRO A 58 0.63 8.58 5.99
C PRO A 58 1.00 7.45 5.06
N GLY A 59 2.25 7.42 4.63
CA GLY A 59 2.76 6.39 3.76
C GLY A 59 4.14 5.93 4.15
N GLN A 60 4.45 4.71 3.77
CA GLN A 60 5.79 4.17 3.83
C GLN A 60 6.19 3.79 2.42
N VAL A 61 7.37 4.21 2.00
CA VAL A 61 7.84 3.95 0.64
C VAL A 61 9.17 3.23 0.68
N CYS A 62 9.42 2.44 -0.36
CA CYS A 62 10.63 1.65 -0.46
C CYS A 62 11.35 2.00 -1.75
N HIS A 63 12.63 2.31 -1.62
CA HIS A 63 13.51 2.58 -2.75
C HIS A 63 14.61 1.55 -2.81
N GLN A 64 15.02 1.18 -4.00
CA GLN A 64 16.18 0.34 -4.25
C GLN A 64 17.13 1.14 -5.12
N ASP A 65 18.31 1.44 -4.59
CA ASP A 65 19.31 2.24 -5.29
C ASP A 65 18.73 3.54 -5.85
N GLY A 66 17.89 4.20 -5.06
CA GLY A 66 17.25 5.46 -5.42
C GLY A 66 16.00 5.35 -6.27
N GLN A 67 15.64 4.15 -6.70
CA GLN A 67 14.44 3.93 -7.50
C GLN A 67 13.27 3.49 -6.63
N LEU A 68 12.12 4.12 -6.79
CA LEU A 68 10.91 3.70 -6.09
C LEU A 68 10.46 2.33 -6.58
N ILE A 69 10.32 1.38 -5.66
CA ILE A 69 9.91 0.02 -6.00
C ILE A 69 8.64 -0.44 -5.30
N GLY A 70 8.15 0.30 -4.33
CA GLY A 70 6.91 -0.04 -3.65
C GLY A 70 6.52 0.96 -2.61
N TYR A 71 5.24 0.89 -2.18
CA TYR A 71 4.74 1.76 -1.12
C TYR A 71 3.49 1.16 -0.48
N CYS A 72 3.17 1.68 0.70
CA CYS A 72 1.92 1.39 1.40
C CYS A 72 1.43 2.68 2.02
N PHE A 73 0.19 3.04 1.75
CA PHE A 73 -0.45 4.22 2.34
C PHE A 73 -1.65 3.78 3.16
N GLY A 74 -1.87 4.47 4.27
CA GLY A 74 -2.98 4.21 5.16
C GLY A 74 -3.76 5.48 5.45
N ASP A 75 -5.01 5.32 5.83
CA ASP A 75 -5.88 6.43 6.25
C ASP A 75 -5.80 6.54 7.77
N ARG A 76 -5.20 7.63 8.24
CA ARG A 76 -5.00 7.83 9.66
C ARG A 76 -6.32 7.97 10.43
N GLU A 77 -7.34 8.51 9.78
CA GLU A 77 -8.62 8.75 10.42
C GLU A 77 -9.42 7.45 10.62
N SER A 78 -9.45 6.60 9.59
CA SER A 78 -10.30 5.40 9.61
C SER A 78 -9.57 4.13 10.03
N GLY A 79 -8.27 4.06 9.84
CA GLY A 79 -7.51 2.82 10.04
C GLY A 79 -7.48 1.93 8.80
N GLU A 80 -7.83 2.49 7.65
CA GLU A 80 -7.79 1.73 6.40
C GLU A 80 -6.37 1.64 5.85
N ILE A 81 -5.97 0.44 5.41
CA ILE A 81 -4.82 0.29 4.52
C ILE A 81 -5.34 0.56 3.13
N VAL A 82 -5.00 1.72 2.60
CA VAL A 82 -5.59 2.23 1.36
C VAL A 82 -5.01 1.57 0.13
N VAL A 83 -3.69 1.38 0.13
CA VAL A 83 -3.00 0.77 -1.01
C VAL A 83 -1.67 0.19 -0.55
N LEU A 84 -1.34 -0.96 -1.11
CA LEU A 84 -0.01 -1.57 -1.02
C LEU A 84 0.36 -1.96 -2.44
N ALA A 85 1.39 -1.36 -2.98
CA ALA A 85 1.77 -1.58 -4.37
C ALA A 85 3.27 -1.83 -4.48
N LEU A 86 3.64 -2.80 -5.32
CA LEU A 86 5.03 -3.17 -5.59
C LEU A 86 5.23 -3.29 -7.09
N LEU A 87 6.41 -2.92 -7.56
CA LEU A 87 6.82 -3.32 -8.90
C LEU A 87 6.96 -4.85 -8.94
N PRO A 88 6.67 -5.49 -10.09
CA PRO A 88 6.78 -6.96 -10.17
C PRO A 88 8.16 -7.48 -9.77
N GLU A 89 9.23 -6.79 -10.13
CA GLU A 89 10.59 -7.21 -9.79
C GLU A 89 10.91 -7.11 -8.30
N ALA A 90 10.07 -6.39 -7.53
CA ALA A 90 10.24 -6.26 -6.08
C ALA A 90 9.49 -7.33 -5.30
N GLU A 91 8.65 -8.13 -5.98
CA GLU A 91 7.89 -9.19 -5.32
C GLU A 91 8.80 -10.33 -4.88
N GLY A 92 8.37 -11.03 -3.82
CA GLY A 92 9.11 -12.19 -3.33
C GLY A 92 10.33 -11.89 -2.48
N LEU A 93 10.58 -10.63 -2.16
CA LEU A 93 11.74 -10.20 -1.38
C LEU A 93 11.37 -9.76 0.05
N GLY A 94 10.12 -9.93 0.45
CA GLY A 94 9.66 -9.51 1.77
C GLY A 94 9.37 -8.02 1.91
N ILE A 95 9.43 -7.27 0.80
CA ILE A 95 9.24 -5.82 0.82
C ILE A 95 7.79 -5.46 1.12
N GLY A 96 6.84 -6.19 0.53
CA GLY A 96 5.42 -5.95 0.79
C GLY A 96 5.06 -6.13 2.25
N LYS A 97 5.57 -7.20 2.87
CA LYS A 97 5.36 -7.43 4.30
C LYS A 97 5.99 -6.32 5.13
N ALA A 98 7.20 -5.90 4.78
CA ALA A 98 7.89 -4.85 5.53
C ALA A 98 7.14 -3.52 5.44
N LEU A 99 6.63 -3.17 4.26
CA LEU A 99 5.84 -1.95 4.08
C LEU A 99 4.54 -2.01 4.87
N LEU A 100 3.85 -3.15 4.79
CA LEU A 100 2.61 -3.34 5.53
C LEU A 100 2.84 -3.26 7.04
N ASP A 101 3.86 -3.96 7.53
CA ASP A 101 4.19 -3.95 8.97
C ASP A 101 4.46 -2.53 9.46
N ARG A 102 5.19 -1.74 8.69
CA ARG A 102 5.48 -0.35 9.05
C ARG A 102 4.22 0.50 9.11
N MET A 103 3.33 0.33 8.13
CA MET A 103 2.08 1.09 8.11
C MET A 103 1.15 0.66 9.23
N MET A 104 1.07 -0.65 9.50
CA MET A 104 0.27 -1.15 10.62
C MET A 104 0.76 -0.59 11.95
N ALA A 105 2.06 -0.53 12.14
CA ALA A 105 2.64 0.05 13.36
C ALA A 105 2.29 1.54 13.47
N GLU A 106 2.35 2.26 12.37
CA GLU A 106 2.04 3.69 12.36
C GLU A 106 0.57 3.95 12.70
N LEU A 107 -0.34 3.17 12.12
CA LEU A 107 -1.77 3.34 12.42
C LEU A 107 -2.11 2.89 13.83
N SER A 108 -1.45 1.84 14.33
CA SER A 108 -1.61 1.42 15.72
C SER A 108 -1.15 2.52 16.68
N ALA A 109 -0.03 3.16 16.36
CA ALA A 109 0.48 4.28 17.17
C ALA A 109 -0.46 5.47 17.13
N ALA A 110 -1.26 5.61 16.08
CA ALA A 110 -2.27 6.67 15.96
C ALA A 110 -3.55 6.34 16.75
N GLY A 111 -3.62 5.17 17.39
CA GLY A 111 -4.72 4.82 18.26
C GLY A 111 -5.69 3.77 17.72
N HIS A 112 -5.42 3.21 16.54
CA HIS A 112 -6.32 2.23 15.95
C HIS A 112 -6.09 0.84 16.52
N ALA A 113 -7.15 0.28 17.12
CA ALA A 113 -7.12 -1.12 17.57
C ALA A 113 -7.52 -2.08 16.47
N ARG A 114 -8.13 -1.57 15.40
CA ARG A 114 -8.61 -2.35 14.26
C ARG A 114 -8.20 -1.66 12.96
N LEU A 115 -7.65 -2.44 12.05
CA LEU A 115 -7.35 -1.99 10.69
C LEU A 115 -8.22 -2.76 9.71
N PHE A 116 -8.46 -2.20 8.55
CA PHE A 116 -9.22 -2.88 7.51
C PHE A 116 -8.70 -2.52 6.12
N LEU A 117 -9.03 -3.35 5.15
CA LEU A 117 -8.68 -3.11 3.76
C LEU A 117 -9.63 -3.86 2.84
N GLY A 118 -9.69 -3.42 1.58
CA GLY A 118 -10.40 -4.15 0.55
C GLY A 118 -9.38 -4.86 -0.35
N CYS A 119 -9.63 -6.11 -0.68
CA CYS A 119 -8.79 -6.83 -1.61
C CYS A 119 -9.63 -7.81 -2.43
N SER A 120 -9.03 -8.32 -3.51
CA SER A 120 -9.71 -9.27 -4.38
C SER A 120 -10.17 -10.50 -3.61
N SER A 121 -11.40 -10.92 -3.85
CA SER A 121 -11.93 -12.15 -3.29
C SER A 121 -11.54 -13.39 -4.09
N ASP A 122 -10.82 -13.20 -5.18
CA ASP A 122 -10.36 -14.29 -6.03
C ASP A 122 -9.22 -15.06 -5.34
N PRO A 123 -9.41 -16.35 -4.99
CA PRO A 123 -8.34 -17.13 -4.34
C PRO A 123 -7.08 -17.28 -5.19
N GLN A 124 -7.17 -17.00 -6.48
CA GLN A 124 -6.01 -17.07 -7.38
C GLN A 124 -5.14 -15.81 -7.29
N SER A 125 -5.64 -14.71 -6.73
CA SER A 125 -4.85 -13.50 -6.63
C SER A 125 -3.81 -13.60 -5.52
N ARG A 126 -2.69 -12.90 -5.70
CA ARG A 126 -1.62 -12.87 -4.68
C ARG A 126 -2.11 -12.25 -3.37
N SER A 127 -2.90 -11.20 -3.46
CA SER A 127 -3.37 -10.49 -2.28
C SER A 127 -4.25 -11.37 -1.40
N TYR A 128 -5.03 -12.27 -2.00
CA TYR A 128 -5.91 -13.15 -1.25
C TYR A 128 -5.15 -13.96 -0.20
N GLY A 129 -4.06 -14.63 -0.60
CA GLY A 129 -3.25 -15.42 0.33
C GLY A 129 -2.32 -14.57 1.17
N PHE A 130 -1.82 -13.47 0.61
CA PHE A 130 -0.84 -12.63 1.27
C PHE A 130 -1.35 -12.10 2.61
N TYR A 131 -2.50 -11.43 2.61
CA TYR A 131 -3.05 -10.87 3.84
C TYR A 131 -3.50 -11.93 4.83
N ARG A 132 -4.13 -12.98 4.33
CA ARG A 132 -4.60 -14.06 5.22
C ARG A 132 -3.44 -14.76 5.92
N HIS A 133 -2.34 -14.95 5.21
CA HIS A 133 -1.14 -15.53 5.79
C HIS A 133 -0.58 -14.67 6.93
N LEU A 134 -0.75 -13.37 6.84
CA LEU A 134 -0.26 -12.43 7.85
C LEU A 134 -1.26 -12.16 8.98
N GLY A 135 -2.37 -12.88 9.00
CA GLY A 135 -3.30 -12.81 10.12
C GLY A 135 -4.54 -11.97 9.88
N TRP A 136 -4.72 -11.45 8.68
CA TRP A 136 -5.93 -10.72 8.33
C TRP A 136 -7.08 -11.69 8.10
N LYS A 137 -8.29 -11.28 8.48
CA LYS A 137 -9.48 -12.13 8.40
C LYS A 137 -10.59 -11.43 7.66
N SER A 138 -11.40 -12.18 6.92
CA SER A 138 -12.55 -11.64 6.23
C SER A 138 -13.61 -11.18 7.23
N THR A 139 -14.20 -10.03 6.96
CA THR A 139 -15.36 -9.54 7.72
C THR A 139 -16.67 -10.14 7.20
N GLY A 140 -16.64 -10.75 6.03
CA GLY A 140 -17.83 -11.20 5.34
C GLY A 140 -18.51 -10.12 4.52
N GLU A 141 -17.96 -8.90 4.53
CA GLU A 141 -18.51 -7.77 3.79
C GLU A 141 -17.76 -7.55 2.48
N THR A 142 -18.46 -6.93 1.52
CA THR A 142 -17.90 -6.50 0.24
C THR A 142 -18.03 -5.00 0.16
N ASP A 143 -16.97 -4.33 -0.30
CA ASP A 143 -17.01 -2.87 -0.41
C ASP A 143 -17.67 -2.41 -1.71
N GLN A 144 -17.72 -1.08 -1.91
CA GLN A 144 -18.39 -0.48 -3.08
C GLN A 144 -17.72 -0.84 -4.40
N TYR A 145 -16.49 -1.35 -4.37
CA TYR A 145 -15.74 -1.73 -5.58
C TYR A 145 -15.81 -3.23 -5.85
N GLY A 146 -16.54 -3.98 -5.04
CA GLY A 146 -16.66 -5.42 -5.18
C GLY A 146 -15.53 -6.21 -4.51
N ASP A 147 -14.68 -5.55 -3.75
CA ASP A 147 -13.59 -6.19 -3.03
C ASP A 147 -14.08 -6.72 -1.68
N GLU A 148 -13.45 -7.82 -1.26
CA GLU A 148 -13.71 -8.38 0.06
C GLU A 148 -13.02 -7.52 1.12
N VAL A 149 -13.74 -7.21 2.20
CA VAL A 149 -13.18 -6.43 3.31
C VAL A 149 -12.53 -7.37 4.32
N LEU A 150 -11.23 -7.16 4.53
CA LEU A 150 -10.47 -7.90 5.55
C LEU A 150 -10.20 -6.96 6.71
N GLU A 151 -10.00 -7.55 7.89
CA GLU A 151 -9.64 -6.77 9.06
C GLU A 151 -8.51 -7.41 9.84
N TYR A 152 -7.81 -6.59 10.60
CA TYR A 152 -6.78 -7.02 11.54
C TYR A 152 -7.05 -6.36 12.88
N LEU A 153 -7.11 -7.17 13.91
CA LEU A 153 -7.37 -6.68 15.27
C LEU A 153 -6.09 -6.83 16.09
N PHE A 154 -5.64 -5.71 16.66
CA PHE A 154 -4.51 -5.75 17.57
C PHE A 154 -4.97 -6.26 18.93
N THR A 155 -4.14 -7.06 19.55
CA THR A 155 -4.44 -7.61 20.87
C THR A 155 -3.82 -6.76 21.98
#